data_ead4a02e013bf83392f6311f4aa51a28
#
_entry.id   ead4a02e013bf83392f6311f4aa51a28
#
_cell.length_a   1.000
_cell.length_b   1.000
_cell.length_c   1.000
_cell.angle_alpha   90.00
_cell.angle_beta   90.00
_cell.angle_gamma   90.00
#
_symmetry.space_group_name_H-M   'P 1'
#
loop_
_entity.id
_entity.type
_entity.pdbx_description
1 polymer ?
#
loop_
_entity_poly.entity_id
_entity_poly.type
_entity_poly.pdbx_seq_one_letter_code
_entity_poly.pdbx_strand_id
1 'polypeptide(L)'
;KGSRIGIVLNGSPMFTGDGGSGESEIRKWIIENDMLECIVSLPNSLFFNTGISTYIWILNNNKTEERQGKVQLINGSNFFNKLRKNLGDKSKEISKEGRNKIIDTYKQFKESDICYIFNNSHFGYTKVTVEQPLEKDGIAVTTKQGKVKPDTKKRDYERIPLSDDIEDYFEREV
;
A
#
# COMPACT_ATOMS: atom_id res chain seq x y z
N LYS A 1 1.50 5.75 -27.24
CA LYS A 1 0.68 6.81 -26.62
C LYS A 1 0.41 6.43 -25.17
N GLY A 2 0.68 7.32 -24.23
CA GLY A 2 0.40 7.12 -22.82
C GLY A 2 -1.10 7.29 -22.51
N SER A 3 -1.60 6.53 -21.53
CA SER A 3 -2.96 6.61 -21.01
C SER A 3 -2.93 6.79 -19.50
N ARG A 4 -3.87 7.59 -18.97
CA ARG A 4 -4.04 7.81 -17.54
C ARG A 4 -5.46 7.42 -17.12
N ILE A 5 -5.56 6.76 -15.98
CA ILE A 5 -6.84 6.28 -15.41
C ILE A 5 -6.94 6.83 -13.99
N GLY A 6 -8.11 7.35 -13.63
CA GLY A 6 -8.46 7.71 -12.26
C GLY A 6 -9.52 6.75 -11.73
N ILE A 7 -9.28 6.11 -10.59
CA ILE A 7 -10.21 5.17 -9.96
C ILE A 7 -10.46 5.63 -8.53
N VAL A 8 -11.73 5.68 -8.12
CA VAL A 8 -12.11 5.94 -6.73
C VAL A 8 -12.33 4.60 -6.02
N LEU A 9 -11.59 4.36 -4.95
CA LEU A 9 -11.61 3.12 -4.17
C LEU A 9 -11.73 3.44 -2.67
N ASN A 10 -12.19 2.47 -1.88
CA ASN A 10 -12.00 2.50 -0.42
C ASN A 10 -10.55 2.12 -0.06
N GLY A 11 -10.25 2.03 1.24
CA GLY A 11 -8.89 1.70 1.70
C GLY A 11 -8.47 0.25 1.48
N SER A 12 -9.43 -0.70 1.40
CA SER A 12 -9.11 -2.13 1.35
C SER A 12 -8.10 -2.52 0.27
N PRO A 13 -8.20 -2.04 -0.99
CA PRO A 13 -7.24 -2.40 -2.04
C PRO A 13 -5.78 -2.07 -1.72
N MET A 14 -5.50 -1.18 -0.75
CA MET A 14 -4.13 -0.83 -0.38
C MET A 14 -3.46 -1.89 0.50
N PHE A 15 -4.22 -2.67 1.29
CA PHE A 15 -3.65 -3.58 2.29
C PHE A 15 -4.33 -4.94 2.40
N THR A 16 -5.44 -5.19 1.69
CA THR A 16 -6.08 -6.52 1.69
C THR A 16 -5.24 -7.53 0.91
N GLY A 17 -5.21 -8.75 1.39
CA GLY A 17 -4.46 -9.85 0.80
C GLY A 17 -3.00 -9.88 1.25
N ASP A 18 -2.56 -11.08 1.63
CA ASP A 18 -1.17 -11.35 2.00
C ASP A 18 -0.32 -11.64 0.75
N GLY A 19 1.00 -11.61 0.88
CA GLY A 19 1.93 -11.94 -0.20
C GLY A 19 1.58 -13.25 -0.91
N GLY A 20 1.43 -13.21 -2.23
CA GLY A 20 0.97 -14.34 -3.05
C GLY A 20 -0.55 -14.46 -3.20
N SER A 21 -1.37 -13.62 -2.54
CA SER A 21 -2.82 -13.56 -2.81
C SER A 21 -3.13 -12.75 -4.08
N GLY A 22 -4.33 -12.91 -4.65
CA GLY A 22 -4.73 -12.21 -5.87
C GLY A 22 -4.64 -10.70 -5.75
N GLU A 23 -5.10 -10.12 -4.62
CA GLU A 23 -5.05 -8.68 -4.37
C GLU A 23 -3.61 -8.17 -4.24
N SER A 24 -2.76 -8.90 -3.53
CA SER A 24 -1.35 -8.58 -3.38
C SER A 24 -0.61 -8.63 -4.72
N GLU A 25 -0.86 -9.65 -5.53
CA GLU A 25 -0.24 -9.81 -6.85
C GLU A 25 -0.68 -8.71 -7.83
N ILE A 26 -1.94 -8.24 -7.76
CA ILE A 26 -2.41 -7.09 -8.56
C ILE A 26 -1.65 -5.82 -8.16
N ARG A 27 -1.52 -5.52 -6.85
CA ARG A 27 -0.74 -4.36 -6.39
C ARG A 27 0.72 -4.45 -6.84
N LYS A 28 1.33 -5.61 -6.66
CA LYS A 28 2.70 -5.89 -7.09
C LYS A 28 2.86 -5.60 -8.58
N TRP A 29 1.99 -6.15 -9.41
CA TRP A 29 2.03 -5.94 -10.85
C TRP A 29 1.89 -4.46 -11.25
N ILE A 30 0.97 -3.71 -10.61
CA ILE A 30 0.79 -2.27 -10.86
C ILE A 30 2.06 -1.48 -10.51
N ILE A 31 2.71 -1.81 -9.39
CA ILE A 31 3.90 -1.09 -8.90
C ILE A 31 5.15 -1.49 -9.69
N GLU A 32 5.36 -2.78 -9.96
CA GLU A 32 6.51 -3.27 -10.73
C GLU A 32 6.50 -2.81 -12.20
N ASN A 33 5.31 -2.62 -12.78
CA ASN A 33 5.17 -2.02 -14.10
C ASN A 33 5.15 -0.48 -14.08
N ASP A 34 5.48 0.11 -12.94
CA ASP A 34 5.55 1.56 -12.73
C ASP A 34 4.29 2.33 -13.13
N MET A 35 3.11 1.73 -12.93
CA MET A 35 1.85 2.32 -13.35
C MET A 35 1.22 3.21 -12.27
N LEU A 36 1.45 2.96 -10.98
CA LEU A 36 0.88 3.77 -9.91
C LEU A 36 1.59 5.12 -9.84
N GLU A 37 0.92 6.18 -10.27
CA GLU A 37 1.48 7.53 -10.28
C GLU A 37 1.18 8.29 -9.00
N CYS A 38 -0.08 8.20 -8.49
CA CYS A 38 -0.48 8.94 -7.30
C CYS A 38 -1.65 8.26 -6.59
N ILE A 39 -1.69 8.39 -5.25
CA ILE A 39 -2.88 8.12 -4.44
C ILE A 39 -3.24 9.40 -3.69
N VAL A 40 -4.51 9.82 -3.83
CA VAL A 40 -5.05 10.97 -3.09
C VAL A 40 -6.05 10.46 -2.06
N SER A 41 -5.78 10.70 -0.78
CA SER A 41 -6.75 10.48 0.30
C SER A 41 -7.81 11.58 0.28
N LEU A 42 -9.08 11.20 0.34
CA LEU A 42 -10.22 12.11 0.34
C LEU A 42 -10.87 12.16 1.74
N PRO A 43 -11.61 13.23 2.05
CA PRO A 43 -12.41 13.27 3.26
C PRO A 43 -13.40 12.10 3.34
N ASN A 44 -13.68 11.61 4.53
CA ASN A 44 -14.77 10.67 4.75
C ASN A 44 -16.13 11.32 4.50
N SER A 45 -17.18 10.51 4.38
CA SER A 45 -18.58 10.99 4.18
C SER A 45 -18.78 11.91 2.97
N LEU A 46 -18.04 11.66 1.87
CA LEU A 46 -18.22 12.36 0.58
C LEU A 46 -19.32 11.74 -0.29
N PHE A 47 -19.66 10.48 -0.07
CA PHE A 47 -20.59 9.72 -0.91
C PHE A 47 -21.89 9.40 -0.17
N PHE A 48 -22.97 9.19 -0.92
CA PHE A 48 -24.33 9.10 -0.38
C PHE A 48 -24.55 7.87 0.53
N ASN A 49 -23.88 6.75 0.22
CA ASN A 49 -24.16 5.45 0.86
C ASN A 49 -22.96 4.93 1.68
N THR A 50 -22.01 5.80 2.05
CA THR A 50 -20.86 5.38 2.82
C THR A 50 -20.20 6.54 3.57
N GLY A 51 -19.95 6.32 4.85
CA GLY A 51 -19.19 7.24 5.71
C GLY A 51 -17.69 7.02 5.72
N ILE A 52 -17.18 5.98 5.00
CA ILE A 52 -15.76 5.61 5.03
C ILE A 52 -14.88 6.59 4.23
N SER A 53 -13.59 6.56 4.52
CA SER A 53 -12.58 7.26 3.71
C SER A 53 -12.43 6.59 2.34
N THR A 54 -12.25 7.43 1.32
CA THR A 54 -12.02 6.99 -0.06
C THR A 54 -10.75 7.58 -0.61
N TYR A 55 -10.23 6.97 -1.67
CA TYR A 55 -8.95 7.30 -2.26
C TYR A 55 -9.09 7.35 -3.77
N ILE A 56 -8.45 8.32 -4.40
CA ILE A 56 -8.29 8.34 -5.85
C ILE A 56 -6.94 7.72 -6.18
N TRP A 57 -6.95 6.62 -6.93
CA TRP A 57 -5.75 6.06 -7.53
C TRP A 57 -5.59 6.60 -8.93
N ILE A 58 -4.43 7.16 -9.22
CA ILE A 58 -4.07 7.62 -10.56
C ILE A 58 -3.03 6.65 -11.11
N LEU A 59 -3.45 5.91 -12.14
CA LEU A 59 -2.58 5.00 -12.89
C LEU A 59 -2.18 5.66 -14.20
N ASN A 60 -0.91 5.53 -14.56
CA ASN A 60 -0.33 6.08 -15.78
C ASN A 60 0.71 5.11 -16.35
N ASN A 61 0.51 4.64 -17.57
CA ASN A 61 1.44 3.73 -18.23
C ASN A 61 2.58 4.45 -18.98
N ASN A 62 2.68 5.77 -18.82
CA ASN A 62 3.71 6.58 -19.44
C ASN A 62 4.03 7.80 -18.56
N LYS A 63 4.59 7.53 -17.37
CA LYS A 63 5.01 8.58 -16.44
C LYS A 63 6.10 9.46 -17.05
N THR A 64 6.11 10.73 -16.64
CA THR A 64 7.23 11.63 -16.95
C THR A 64 8.50 11.15 -16.24
N GLU A 65 9.66 11.49 -16.78
CA GLU A 65 10.96 11.06 -16.26
C GLU A 65 11.12 11.32 -14.75
N GLU A 66 10.70 12.48 -14.27
CA GLU A 66 10.76 12.85 -12.84
C GLU A 66 9.89 11.95 -11.93
N ARG A 67 8.83 11.30 -12.49
CA ARG A 67 7.86 10.46 -11.77
C ARG A 67 8.13 8.96 -11.92
N GLN A 68 9.04 8.58 -12.81
CA GLN A 68 9.37 7.17 -13.01
C GLN A 68 9.95 6.55 -11.74
N GLY A 69 9.53 5.32 -11.45
CA GLY A 69 9.93 4.57 -10.26
C GLY A 69 9.42 5.14 -8.94
N LYS A 70 8.48 6.11 -8.95
CA LYS A 70 7.98 6.81 -7.77
C LYS A 70 6.46 6.83 -7.71
N VAL A 71 5.94 6.91 -6.48
CA VAL A 71 4.52 7.09 -6.18
C VAL A 71 4.35 8.33 -5.30
N GLN A 72 3.44 9.21 -5.69
CA GLN A 72 3.06 10.39 -4.93
C GLN A 72 1.84 10.08 -4.06
N LEU A 73 1.93 10.36 -2.76
CA LEU A 73 0.80 10.26 -1.82
C LEU A 73 0.37 11.67 -1.40
N ILE A 74 -0.92 11.99 -1.56
CA ILE A 74 -1.48 13.30 -1.21
C ILE A 74 -2.57 13.12 -0.16
N ASN A 75 -2.43 13.80 0.96
CA ASN A 75 -3.44 13.83 2.02
C ASN A 75 -4.42 14.99 1.80
N GLY A 76 -5.54 14.70 1.16
CA GLY A 76 -6.64 15.64 0.94
C GLY A 76 -7.78 15.49 1.96
N SER A 77 -7.63 14.68 3.01
CA SER A 77 -8.71 14.33 3.96
C SER A 77 -9.32 15.52 4.72
N ASN A 78 -8.57 16.61 4.84
CA ASN A 78 -9.01 17.82 5.56
C ASN A 78 -9.57 18.93 4.66
N PHE A 79 -9.62 18.74 3.34
CA PHE A 79 -10.07 19.77 2.40
C PHE A 79 -11.56 19.67 2.09
N PHE A 80 -12.40 19.93 3.08
CA PHE A 80 -13.84 19.82 2.92
C PHE A 80 -14.62 20.99 3.55
N ASN A 81 -15.82 21.20 3.03
CA ASN A 81 -16.90 21.95 3.66
C ASN A 81 -17.94 20.96 4.19
N LYS A 82 -18.50 21.24 5.36
CA LYS A 82 -19.66 20.49 5.85
C LYS A 82 -20.91 20.93 5.09
N LEU A 83 -21.74 19.96 4.70
CA LEU A 83 -23.03 20.26 4.12
C LEU A 83 -23.97 20.83 5.18
N ARG A 84 -24.83 21.76 4.80
CA ARG A 84 -25.88 22.31 5.67
C ARG A 84 -26.93 21.26 6.06
N LYS A 85 -27.18 20.31 5.17
CA LYS A 85 -28.08 19.17 5.37
C LYS A 85 -27.42 17.92 4.81
N ASN A 86 -27.39 16.85 5.60
CA ASN A 86 -26.84 15.59 5.15
C ASN A 86 -27.73 14.95 4.07
N LEU A 87 -27.10 14.28 3.13
CA LEU A 87 -27.72 13.50 2.06
C LEU A 87 -27.35 12.02 2.24
N GLY A 88 -28.09 11.31 3.10
CA GLY A 88 -27.69 10.01 3.60
C GLY A 88 -26.42 10.14 4.43
N ASP A 89 -25.43 9.28 4.18
CA ASP A 89 -24.11 9.31 4.84
C ASP A 89 -23.22 10.46 4.36
N LYS A 90 -23.59 11.11 3.24
CA LYS A 90 -22.85 12.25 2.76
C LYS A 90 -23.12 13.49 3.61
N SER A 91 -22.09 13.94 4.33
CA SER A 91 -22.12 15.16 5.16
C SER A 91 -21.07 16.19 4.77
N LYS A 92 -20.25 15.89 3.78
CA LYS A 92 -19.14 16.74 3.33
C LYS A 92 -19.09 16.85 1.81
N GLU A 93 -18.44 17.89 1.35
CA GLU A 93 -18.02 18.09 -0.05
C GLU A 93 -16.59 18.63 -0.07
N ILE A 94 -15.85 18.34 -1.14
CA ILE A 94 -14.50 18.90 -1.30
C ILE A 94 -14.64 20.39 -1.59
N SER A 95 -13.99 21.24 -0.79
CA SER A 95 -13.97 22.67 -1.01
C SER A 95 -13.29 23.02 -2.34
N LYS A 96 -13.65 24.16 -2.94
CA LYS A 96 -13.01 24.62 -4.19
C LYS A 96 -11.50 24.84 -3.99
N GLU A 97 -11.14 25.45 -2.88
CA GLU A 97 -9.76 25.72 -2.47
C GLU A 97 -9.00 24.41 -2.25
N GLY A 98 -9.63 23.44 -1.55
CA GLY A 98 -9.02 22.13 -1.29
C GLY A 98 -8.80 21.35 -2.58
N ARG A 99 -9.74 21.38 -3.51
CA ARG A 99 -9.59 20.76 -4.84
C ARG A 99 -8.42 21.37 -5.61
N ASN A 100 -8.31 22.70 -5.64
CA ASN A 100 -7.21 23.39 -6.29
C ASN A 100 -5.87 23.03 -5.61
N LYS A 101 -5.83 23.01 -4.28
CA LYS A 101 -4.63 22.63 -3.52
C LYS A 101 -4.17 21.21 -3.86
N ILE A 102 -5.10 20.23 -3.93
CA ILE A 102 -4.78 18.85 -4.34
C ILE A 102 -4.22 18.83 -5.76
N ILE A 103 -4.85 19.53 -6.71
CA ILE A 103 -4.42 19.56 -8.11
C ILE A 103 -3.04 20.21 -8.24
N ASP A 104 -2.80 21.32 -7.56
CA ASP A 104 -1.52 22.02 -7.61
C ASP A 104 -0.40 21.18 -6.95
N THR A 105 -0.68 20.54 -5.82
CA THR A 105 0.24 19.60 -5.17
C THR A 105 0.59 18.44 -6.09
N TYR A 106 -0.41 17.85 -6.76
CA TYR A 106 -0.19 16.79 -7.73
C TYR A 106 0.72 17.24 -8.88
N LYS A 107 0.48 18.43 -9.43
CA LYS A 107 1.28 18.97 -10.55
C LYS A 107 2.71 19.32 -10.16
N GLN A 108 2.90 19.89 -8.97
CA GLN A 108 4.22 20.35 -8.51
C GLN A 108 5.17 19.19 -8.23
N PHE A 109 4.66 18.01 -7.88
CA PHE A 109 5.45 16.82 -7.54
C PHE A 109 6.57 17.13 -6.55
N LYS A 110 6.23 17.78 -5.43
CA LYS A 110 7.15 18.14 -4.35
C LYS A 110 6.60 17.71 -3.01
N GLU A 111 7.48 17.25 -2.13
CA GLU A 111 7.13 16.93 -0.75
C GLU A 111 6.67 18.17 0.02
N SER A 112 5.71 17.98 0.90
CA SER A 112 5.14 18.99 1.78
C SER A 112 4.43 18.32 2.97
N ASP A 113 3.81 19.11 3.84
CA ASP A 113 2.95 18.64 4.94
C ASP A 113 1.78 17.74 4.52
N ILE A 114 1.36 17.80 3.26
CA ILE A 114 0.27 17.00 2.70
C ILE A 114 0.72 16.06 1.56
N CYS A 115 2.00 16.04 1.20
CA CYS A 115 2.51 15.31 0.05
C CYS A 115 3.81 14.58 0.38
N TYR A 116 3.82 13.27 0.13
CA TYR A 116 4.97 12.41 0.28
C TYR A 116 5.27 11.71 -1.04
N ILE A 117 6.56 11.51 -1.35
CA ILE A 117 7.01 10.84 -2.57
C ILE A 117 7.89 9.66 -2.17
N PHE A 118 7.49 8.47 -2.55
CA PHE A 118 8.20 7.23 -2.25
C PHE A 118 8.66 6.54 -3.52
N ASN A 119 9.77 5.84 -3.45
CA ASN A 119 10.17 4.90 -4.50
C ASN A 119 9.22 3.70 -4.52
N ASN A 120 9.04 3.08 -5.68
CA ASN A 120 8.19 1.88 -5.82
C ASN A 120 8.60 0.76 -4.85
N SER A 121 9.90 0.58 -4.60
CA SER A 121 10.44 -0.41 -3.66
C SER A 121 9.96 -0.24 -2.22
N HIS A 122 9.57 0.98 -1.81
CA HIS A 122 9.04 1.25 -0.48
C HIS A 122 7.77 0.45 -0.17
N PHE A 123 6.99 0.09 -1.17
CA PHE A 123 5.73 -0.62 -1.03
C PHE A 123 5.87 -2.15 -1.15
N GLY A 124 7.07 -2.63 -1.41
CA GLY A 124 7.34 -4.05 -1.58
C GLY A 124 8.02 -4.68 -0.37
N TYR A 125 7.81 -5.97 -0.21
CA TYR A 125 8.46 -6.78 0.79
C TYR A 125 8.70 -8.21 0.28
N THR A 126 9.70 -8.88 0.85
CA THR A 126 9.92 -10.31 0.69
C THR A 126 9.25 -11.03 1.85
N LYS A 127 8.30 -11.93 1.56
CA LYS A 127 7.70 -12.78 2.59
C LYS A 127 8.57 -14.02 2.77
N VAL A 128 9.12 -14.19 3.97
CA VAL A 128 9.93 -15.33 4.34
C VAL A 128 9.18 -16.18 5.35
N THR A 129 9.28 -17.51 5.21
CA THR A 129 8.72 -18.45 6.16
C THR A 129 9.78 -18.81 7.20
N VAL A 130 9.49 -18.54 8.46
CA VAL A 130 10.33 -18.93 9.60
C VAL A 130 9.83 -20.27 10.14
N GLU A 131 10.67 -21.29 10.11
CA GLU A 131 10.35 -22.62 10.58
C GLU A 131 11.23 -23.00 11.77
N GLN A 132 10.61 -23.39 12.88
CA GLN A 132 11.29 -23.95 14.03
C GLN A 132 11.34 -25.48 13.93
N PRO A 133 12.37 -26.14 14.47
CA PRO A 133 12.44 -27.58 14.48
C PRO A 133 11.30 -28.21 15.31
N LEU A 134 10.73 -29.31 14.80
CA LEU A 134 9.86 -30.13 15.59
C LEU A 134 10.72 -30.90 16.61
N GLU A 135 10.47 -30.68 17.88
CA GLU A 135 11.18 -31.34 18.97
C GLU A 135 10.29 -32.40 19.64
N LYS A 136 10.91 -33.51 20.02
CA LYS A 136 10.35 -34.51 20.91
C LYS A 136 11.34 -34.79 22.03
N ASP A 137 10.92 -34.55 23.26
CA ASP A 137 11.76 -34.70 24.46
C ASP A 137 13.08 -33.86 24.40
N GLY A 138 12.97 -32.64 23.81
CA GLY A 138 14.11 -31.72 23.64
C GLY A 138 15.06 -32.07 22.50
N ILE A 139 14.74 -33.05 21.66
CA ILE A 139 15.56 -33.47 20.53
C ILE A 139 14.83 -33.18 19.22
N ALA A 140 15.54 -32.53 18.28
CA ALA A 140 14.98 -32.22 16.96
C ALA A 140 14.70 -33.52 16.18
N VAL A 141 13.46 -33.64 15.70
CA VAL A 141 13.01 -34.78 14.89
C VAL A 141 13.56 -34.63 13.47
N THR A 142 14.22 -35.66 12.94
CA THR A 142 14.71 -35.67 11.56
C THR A 142 13.86 -36.58 10.66
N THR A 143 13.88 -36.27 9.38
CA THR A 143 13.31 -37.12 8.33
C THR A 143 14.21 -38.34 8.08
N LYS A 144 13.71 -39.34 7.34
CA LYS A 144 14.49 -40.49 6.92
C LYS A 144 15.75 -40.12 6.11
N GLN A 145 15.81 -38.91 5.60
CA GLN A 145 16.94 -38.36 4.82
C GLN A 145 17.89 -37.48 5.64
N GLY A 146 17.70 -37.42 6.98
CA GLY A 146 18.53 -36.64 7.90
C GLY A 146 18.21 -35.14 7.97
N LYS A 147 17.18 -34.65 7.28
CA LYS A 147 16.78 -33.24 7.37
C LYS A 147 15.91 -33.00 8.61
N VAL A 148 16.14 -31.89 9.30
CA VAL A 148 15.30 -31.46 10.43
C VAL A 148 13.85 -31.28 9.95
N LYS A 149 12.91 -31.83 10.70
CA LYS A 149 11.48 -31.72 10.40
C LYS A 149 10.93 -30.44 11.02
N PRO A 150 10.27 -29.56 10.26
CA PRO A 150 9.69 -28.33 10.80
C PRO A 150 8.46 -28.60 11.66
N ASP A 151 8.28 -27.83 12.71
CA ASP A 151 7.04 -27.77 13.49
C ASP A 151 6.06 -26.81 12.82
N THR A 152 5.12 -27.35 12.06
CA THR A 152 4.12 -26.56 11.34
C THR A 152 3.20 -25.73 12.23
N LYS A 153 3.13 -26.04 13.55
CA LYS A 153 2.36 -25.26 14.53
C LYS A 153 3.09 -24.00 15.00
N LYS A 154 4.41 -24.02 14.88
CA LYS A 154 5.28 -22.89 15.25
C LYS A 154 5.78 -22.10 14.02
N ARG A 155 5.20 -22.36 12.85
CA ARG A 155 5.54 -21.64 11.63
C ARG A 155 5.07 -20.18 11.75
N ASP A 156 5.97 -19.26 11.45
CA ASP A 156 5.72 -17.84 11.40
C ASP A 156 6.17 -17.24 10.06
N TYR A 157 5.81 -15.99 9.80
CA TYR A 157 6.08 -15.31 8.55
C TYR A 157 6.60 -13.91 8.80
N GLU A 158 7.80 -13.63 8.28
CA GLU A 158 8.37 -12.29 8.29
C GLU A 158 8.16 -11.58 6.95
N ARG A 159 7.95 -10.26 7.02
CA ARG A 159 7.81 -9.39 5.85
C ARG A 159 8.96 -8.42 5.83
N ILE A 160 10.02 -8.79 5.13
CA ILE A 160 11.27 -8.04 5.06
C ILE A 160 11.13 -6.97 3.98
N PRO A 161 11.28 -5.66 4.29
CA PRO A 161 11.27 -4.60 3.29
C PRO A 161 12.27 -4.88 2.17
N LEU A 162 11.93 -4.51 0.93
CA LEU A 162 12.86 -4.69 -0.21
C LEU A 162 14.14 -3.86 -0.10
N SER A 163 14.17 -2.88 0.82
CA SER A 163 15.36 -2.09 1.13
C SER A 163 16.36 -2.80 2.03
N ASP A 164 15.94 -3.87 2.72
CA ASP A 164 16.73 -4.56 3.73
C ASP A 164 17.34 -5.83 3.15
N ASP A 165 18.59 -6.14 3.56
CA ASP A 165 19.17 -7.44 3.32
C ASP A 165 18.49 -8.48 4.22
N ILE A 166 18.25 -9.67 3.67
CA ILE A 166 17.51 -10.72 4.38
C ILE A 166 18.30 -11.26 5.57
N GLU A 167 19.62 -11.46 5.41
CA GLU A 167 20.48 -12.00 6.46
C GLU A 167 20.64 -10.99 7.59
N ASP A 168 20.92 -9.72 7.27
CA ASP A 168 21.01 -8.62 8.24
C ASP A 168 19.71 -8.42 9.01
N TYR A 169 18.55 -8.57 8.32
CA TYR A 169 17.24 -8.48 8.97
C TYR A 169 17.06 -9.60 10.00
N PHE A 170 17.38 -10.84 9.63
CA PHE A 170 17.25 -11.99 10.54
C PHE A 170 18.16 -11.87 11.77
N GLU A 171 19.40 -11.41 11.61
CA GLU A 171 20.31 -11.20 12.74
C GLU A 171 19.83 -10.12 13.72
N ARG A 172 19.04 -9.14 13.22
CA ARG A 172 18.55 -8.03 14.04
C ARG A 172 17.20 -8.30 14.71
N GLU A 173 16.29 -8.99 14.03
CA GLU A 173 14.86 -9.05 14.41
C GLU A 173 14.38 -10.46 14.81
N VAL A 174 15.07 -11.51 14.42
CA VAL A 174 14.66 -12.90 14.63
C VAL A 174 15.67 -13.64 15.51
#